data_c965b27e1f5972ee766940214f870d27
#
_entry.id   c965b27e1f5972ee766940214f870d27
#
_cell.length_a   1.000
_cell.length_b   1.000
_cell.length_c   1.000
_cell.angle_alpha   90.00
_cell.angle_beta   90.00
_cell.angle_gamma   90.00
#
_symmetry.space_group_name_H-M   'P 1'
#
loop_
_entity.id
_entity.type
_entity.pdbx_description
1 polymer ?
#
loop_
_entity_poly.entity_id
_entity_poly.type
_entity_poly.pdbx_seq_one_letter_code
_entity_poly.pdbx_strand_id
1 'polypeptide(L)'
;MKDSLKPGDPIRVEYFRPGKEVTYYEESFLAQDETCIWTFKPLPEDISARLSNALVTQELIQPNQRVGTISKLYFFAKPFNLLEFRELDGNLLGHYSDIGEPATRISKNEIRMTDLFLDIWLYPDGRLLELDWDEFEEAIQKQVITSAQAKLAQETMQRLVDEVARGVYPSKYMNHFNI
;
A
#
# COMPACT_ATOMS: atom_id res chain seq x y z
N MET A 1 6.23 32.25 -4.44
CA MET A 1 6.41 31.15 -3.46
C MET A 1 5.61 29.97 -3.99
N LYS A 2 6.24 28.81 -4.29
CA LYS A 2 5.47 27.61 -4.67
C LYS A 2 4.67 27.20 -3.44
N ASP A 3 3.35 27.25 -3.56
CA ASP A 3 2.42 26.80 -2.52
C ASP A 3 2.72 25.34 -2.18
N SER A 4 3.34 25.06 -1.04
CA SER A 4 3.61 23.70 -0.57
C SER A 4 2.32 23.05 -0.07
N LEU A 5 2.20 21.72 -0.19
CA LEU A 5 1.10 20.98 0.44
C LEU A 5 1.16 21.15 1.95
N LYS A 6 -0.01 21.18 2.58
CA LYS A 6 -0.18 21.22 4.03
C LYS A 6 -0.88 19.94 4.51
N PRO A 7 -0.60 19.46 5.72
CA PRO A 7 -1.35 18.36 6.29
C PRO A 7 -2.87 18.59 6.17
N GLY A 8 -3.58 17.59 5.65
CA GLY A 8 -5.02 17.67 5.36
C GLY A 8 -5.37 18.04 3.91
N ASP A 9 -4.42 18.56 3.10
CA ASP A 9 -4.69 18.83 1.69
C ASP A 9 -5.04 17.54 0.94
N PRO A 10 -5.98 17.58 -0.02
CA PRO A 10 -6.36 16.38 -0.77
C PRO A 10 -5.25 15.94 -1.72
N ILE A 11 -4.97 14.65 -1.71
CA ILE A 11 -4.11 13.94 -2.67
C ILE A 11 -4.97 13.00 -3.48
N ARG A 12 -4.93 13.14 -4.79
CA ARG A 12 -5.51 12.19 -5.73
C ARG A 12 -4.49 11.12 -6.07
N VAL A 13 -4.87 9.86 -5.87
CA VAL A 13 -4.07 8.70 -6.24
C VAL A 13 -4.71 8.03 -7.43
N GLU A 14 -4.02 8.02 -8.56
CA GLU A 14 -4.37 7.22 -9.72
C GLU A 14 -3.79 5.82 -9.52
N TYR A 15 -4.66 4.86 -9.27
CA TYR A 15 -4.30 3.46 -9.09
C TYR A 15 -4.52 2.71 -10.40
N PHE A 16 -3.44 2.22 -10.97
CA PHE A 16 -3.45 1.49 -12.24
C PHE A 16 -2.98 0.05 -12.03
N ARG A 17 -3.85 -0.90 -12.34
CA ARG A 17 -3.52 -2.32 -12.41
C ARG A 17 -3.58 -2.74 -13.88
N PRO A 18 -2.51 -3.24 -14.50
CA PRO A 18 -2.48 -3.64 -15.91
C PRO A 18 -3.64 -4.57 -16.26
N GLY A 19 -4.34 -4.30 -17.38
CA GLY A 19 -5.51 -5.05 -17.80
C GLY A 19 -6.81 -4.74 -17.06
N LYS A 20 -6.82 -3.79 -16.13
CA LYS A 20 -8.02 -3.31 -15.42
C LYS A 20 -8.26 -1.83 -15.69
N GLU A 21 -9.47 -1.35 -15.39
CA GLU A 21 -9.78 0.07 -15.42
C GLU A 21 -9.00 0.83 -14.34
N VAL A 22 -8.62 2.07 -14.65
CA VAL A 22 -7.97 2.96 -13.69
C VAL A 22 -8.94 3.33 -12.57
N THR A 23 -8.49 3.21 -11.32
CA THR A 23 -9.26 3.64 -10.15
C THR A 23 -8.62 4.90 -9.55
N TYR A 24 -9.44 5.79 -9.02
CA TYR A 24 -8.99 7.01 -8.36
C TYR A 24 -9.38 7.00 -6.89
N TYR A 25 -8.43 7.29 -6.03
CA TYR A 25 -8.66 7.48 -4.59
C TYR A 25 -8.35 8.91 -4.20
N GLU A 26 -9.09 9.44 -3.22
CA GLU A 26 -8.78 10.69 -2.56
C GLU A 26 -8.35 10.41 -1.12
N GLU A 27 -7.20 10.95 -0.75
CA GLU A 27 -6.55 10.76 0.55
C GLU A 27 -6.10 12.12 1.09
N SER A 28 -5.82 12.20 2.37
CA SER A 28 -5.31 13.43 3.00
C SER A 28 -3.79 13.39 3.07
N PHE A 29 -3.15 14.45 2.60
CA PHE A 29 -1.70 14.63 2.75
C PHE A 29 -1.30 14.74 4.22
N LEU A 30 -0.22 14.08 4.61
CA LEU A 30 0.42 14.25 5.92
C LEU A 30 1.79 14.90 5.79
N ALA A 31 2.69 14.28 5.05
CA ALA A 31 4.06 14.74 4.86
C ALA A 31 4.64 14.23 3.53
N GLN A 32 5.73 14.82 3.08
CA GLN A 32 6.51 14.32 1.95
C GLN A 32 7.95 14.79 2.03
N ASP A 33 8.82 14.04 1.35
CA ASP A 33 10.17 14.46 0.98
C ASP A 33 10.48 14.07 -0.47
N GLU A 34 11.77 13.97 -0.82
CA GLU A 34 12.22 13.59 -2.16
C GLU A 34 12.00 12.11 -2.46
N THR A 35 11.81 11.27 -1.44
CA THR A 35 11.75 9.81 -1.55
C THR A 35 10.36 9.24 -1.49
N CYS A 36 9.42 9.91 -0.79
CA CYS A 36 8.05 9.41 -0.63
C CYS A 36 7.05 10.52 -0.27
N ILE A 37 5.78 10.18 -0.41
CA ILE A 37 4.65 10.95 0.12
C ILE A 37 3.89 10.08 1.11
N TRP A 38 3.52 10.66 2.25
CA TRP A 38 2.71 10.04 3.29
C TRP A 38 1.30 10.62 3.28
N THR A 39 0.32 9.76 3.23
CA THR A 39 -1.10 10.10 3.25
C THR A 39 -1.82 9.38 4.37
N PHE A 40 -3.01 9.87 4.69
CA PHE A 40 -3.87 9.33 5.73
C PHE A 40 -5.32 9.33 5.27
N LYS A 41 -6.05 8.29 5.63
CA LYS A 41 -7.47 8.19 5.32
C LYS A 41 -8.25 7.63 6.51
N PRO A 42 -9.01 8.45 7.24
CA PRO A 42 -10.06 7.94 8.11
C PRO A 42 -11.16 7.35 7.24
N LEU A 43 -11.67 6.18 7.61
CA LEU A 43 -12.67 5.50 6.79
C LEU A 43 -14.09 5.86 7.25
N PRO A 44 -14.98 6.31 6.34
CA PRO A 44 -16.42 6.36 6.60
C PRO A 44 -16.95 4.97 7.00
N GLU A 45 -17.99 4.93 7.82
CA GLU A 45 -18.51 3.68 8.43
C GLU A 45 -18.83 2.60 7.38
N ASP A 46 -19.46 2.98 6.25
CA ASP A 46 -19.81 2.07 5.18
C ASP A 46 -18.59 1.48 4.45
N ILE A 47 -17.55 2.30 4.26
CA ILE A 47 -16.27 1.86 3.67
C ILE A 47 -15.52 0.97 4.66
N SER A 48 -15.44 1.39 5.94
CA SER A 48 -14.86 0.62 7.02
C SER A 48 -15.49 -0.77 7.11
N ALA A 49 -16.82 -0.85 7.12
CA ALA A 49 -17.55 -2.13 7.18
C ALA A 49 -17.22 -3.04 6.00
N ARG A 50 -17.28 -2.53 4.76
CA ARG A 50 -16.99 -3.32 3.55
C ARG A 50 -15.55 -3.83 3.53
N LEU A 51 -14.60 -2.95 3.83
CA LEU A 51 -13.18 -3.31 3.84
C LEU A 51 -12.89 -4.34 4.95
N SER A 52 -13.41 -4.12 6.16
CA SER A 52 -13.21 -5.05 7.27
C SER A 52 -13.78 -6.44 6.95
N ASN A 53 -14.98 -6.51 6.36
CA ASN A 53 -15.56 -7.78 5.94
C ASN A 53 -14.70 -8.49 4.89
N ALA A 54 -14.12 -7.76 3.93
CA ALA A 54 -13.20 -8.33 2.95
C ALA A 54 -11.94 -8.90 3.62
N LEU A 55 -11.32 -8.15 4.54
CA LEU A 55 -10.13 -8.59 5.27
C LEU A 55 -10.42 -9.78 6.20
N VAL A 56 -11.60 -9.83 6.83
CA VAL A 56 -12.04 -10.98 7.61
C VAL A 56 -12.22 -12.22 6.72
N THR A 57 -12.81 -12.05 5.53
CA THR A 57 -12.99 -13.15 4.57
C THR A 57 -11.66 -13.73 4.09
N GLN A 58 -10.64 -12.89 3.99
CA GLN A 58 -9.27 -13.28 3.66
C GLN A 58 -8.44 -13.74 4.89
N GLU A 59 -9.05 -13.80 6.06
CA GLU A 59 -8.40 -14.14 7.35
C GLU A 59 -7.25 -13.20 7.77
N LEU A 60 -7.23 -11.98 7.22
CA LEU A 60 -6.19 -10.98 7.52
C LEU A 60 -6.44 -10.27 8.85
N ILE A 61 -7.71 -10.16 9.28
CA ILE A 61 -8.10 -9.64 10.59
C ILE A 61 -9.17 -10.54 11.23
N GLN A 62 -9.38 -10.39 12.53
CA GLN A 62 -10.38 -11.16 13.27
C GLN A 62 -11.82 -10.62 13.00
N PRO A 63 -12.87 -11.45 13.12
CA PRO A 63 -14.27 -11.04 12.88
C PRO A 63 -14.77 -9.89 13.76
N ASN A 64 -14.16 -9.67 14.92
CA ASN A 64 -14.50 -8.59 15.86
C ASN A 64 -13.65 -7.33 15.65
N GLN A 65 -12.69 -7.34 14.75
CA GLN A 65 -11.83 -6.20 14.43
C GLN A 65 -12.41 -5.37 13.29
N ARG A 66 -12.11 -4.06 13.29
CA ARG A 66 -12.64 -3.13 12.31
C ARG A 66 -11.60 -2.09 11.91
N VAL A 67 -11.40 -1.92 10.62
CA VAL A 67 -10.51 -0.89 10.09
C VAL A 67 -11.12 0.49 10.29
N GLY A 68 -10.49 1.32 11.08
CA GLY A 68 -10.87 2.71 11.30
C GLY A 68 -10.09 3.69 10.43
N THR A 69 -8.79 3.43 10.27
CA THR A 69 -7.88 4.31 9.56
C THR A 69 -6.86 3.55 8.74
N ILE A 70 -6.41 4.17 7.64
CA ILE A 70 -5.29 3.68 6.83
C ILE A 70 -4.32 4.84 6.64
N SER A 71 -3.05 4.66 6.98
CA SER A 71 -1.96 5.52 6.52
C SER A 71 -1.14 4.81 5.45
N LYS A 72 -0.64 5.59 4.48
CA LYS A 72 0.06 5.03 3.32
C LYS A 72 1.32 5.82 2.99
N LEU A 73 2.39 5.08 2.70
CA LEU A 73 3.63 5.59 2.15
C LEU A 73 3.75 5.16 0.69
N TYR A 74 3.77 6.13 -0.21
CA TYR A 74 4.04 5.92 -1.63
C TYR A 74 5.48 6.34 -1.93
N PHE A 75 6.31 5.38 -2.32
CA PHE A 75 7.74 5.61 -2.56
C PHE A 75 8.01 5.93 -4.03
N PHE A 76 8.81 6.98 -4.29
CA PHE A 76 9.18 7.39 -5.65
C PHE A 76 10.37 6.61 -6.23
N ALA A 77 11.06 5.79 -5.43
CA ALA A 77 12.20 5.00 -5.87
C ALA A 77 12.17 3.55 -5.37
N LYS A 78 11.05 3.10 -4.79
CA LYS A 78 10.88 1.72 -4.33
C LYS A 78 9.65 1.11 -5.03
N PRO A 79 9.75 -0.15 -5.49
CA PRO A 79 8.70 -0.81 -6.25
C PRO A 79 7.63 -1.44 -5.34
N PHE A 80 7.16 -0.71 -4.35
CA PHE A 80 6.05 -1.08 -3.47
C PHE A 80 5.54 0.15 -2.71
N ASN A 81 4.31 0.06 -2.21
CA ASN A 81 3.75 0.98 -1.21
C ASN A 81 3.71 0.28 0.14
N LEU A 82 3.61 1.05 1.21
CA LEU A 82 3.41 0.52 2.56
C LEU A 82 2.17 1.15 3.17
N LEU A 83 1.22 0.32 3.59
CA LEU A 83 -0.01 0.69 4.25
C LEU A 83 0.00 0.19 5.69
N GLU A 84 -0.48 1.01 6.60
CA GLU A 84 -0.72 0.64 7.98
C GLU A 84 -2.22 0.71 8.26
N PHE A 85 -2.78 -0.39 8.73
CA PHE A 85 -4.19 -0.51 9.08
C PHE A 85 -4.36 -0.47 10.59
N ARG A 86 -5.23 0.42 11.07
CA ARG A 86 -5.56 0.54 12.50
C ARG A 86 -7.04 0.56 12.75
N GLU A 87 -7.44 0.11 13.94
CA GLU A 87 -8.77 0.33 14.48
C GLU A 87 -8.97 1.81 14.87
N LEU A 88 -10.21 2.22 15.13
CA LEU A 88 -10.52 3.60 15.55
C LEU A 88 -9.86 3.98 16.90
N ASP A 89 -9.63 3.03 17.77
CA ASP A 89 -8.92 3.21 19.04
C ASP A 89 -7.39 3.24 18.91
N GLY A 90 -6.88 3.06 17.68
CA GLY A 90 -5.46 3.11 17.36
C GLY A 90 -4.74 1.76 17.39
N ASN A 91 -5.41 0.66 17.74
CA ASN A 91 -4.81 -0.68 17.73
C ASN A 91 -4.36 -1.05 16.30
N LEU A 92 -3.13 -1.56 16.18
CA LEU A 92 -2.59 -2.03 14.90
C LEU A 92 -3.30 -3.32 14.47
N LEU A 93 -3.81 -3.33 13.24
CA LEU A 93 -4.38 -4.52 12.60
C LEU A 93 -3.33 -5.26 11.77
N GLY A 94 -2.47 -4.53 11.10
CA GLY A 94 -1.40 -5.09 10.28
C GLY A 94 -0.80 -4.05 9.34
N HIS A 95 0.25 -4.49 8.64
CA HIS A 95 0.86 -3.74 7.55
C HIS A 95 0.66 -4.49 6.23
N TYR A 96 0.41 -3.73 5.20
CA TYR A 96 0.19 -4.26 3.85
C TYR A 96 1.14 -3.55 2.87
N SER A 97 1.67 -4.27 1.91
CA SER A 97 2.37 -3.65 0.80
C SER A 97 1.83 -4.16 -0.52
N ASP A 98 1.33 -3.22 -1.33
CA ASP A 98 1.15 -3.46 -2.77
C ASP A 98 2.52 -3.42 -3.43
N ILE A 99 2.90 -4.48 -4.13
CA ILE A 99 4.12 -4.53 -4.94
C ILE A 99 3.79 -3.98 -6.32
N GLY A 100 4.55 -2.97 -6.75
CA GLY A 100 4.27 -2.26 -7.99
C GLY A 100 5.47 -1.52 -8.53
N GLU A 101 5.26 -0.73 -9.55
CA GLU A 101 6.29 0.21 -10.00
C GLU A 101 6.42 1.35 -8.98
N PRO A 102 7.60 1.99 -8.87
CA PRO A 102 7.74 3.17 -8.03
C PRO A 102 6.67 4.21 -8.35
N ALA A 103 6.07 4.81 -7.32
CA ALA A 103 5.05 5.83 -7.52
C ALA A 103 5.60 7.00 -8.33
N THR A 104 4.79 7.57 -9.20
CA THR A 104 5.16 8.72 -10.02
C THR A 104 4.29 9.91 -9.70
N ARG A 105 4.91 11.10 -9.66
CA ARG A 105 4.18 12.34 -9.44
C ARG A 105 3.63 12.85 -10.78
N ILE A 106 2.30 12.99 -10.88
CA ILE A 106 1.62 13.57 -12.04
C ILE A 106 1.53 15.08 -11.89
N SER A 107 1.16 15.55 -10.70
CA SER A 107 1.08 16.97 -10.38
C SER A 107 1.44 17.21 -8.91
N LYS A 108 1.27 18.46 -8.43
CA LYS A 108 1.52 18.80 -7.02
C LYS A 108 0.75 17.91 -6.05
N ASN A 109 -0.51 17.63 -6.35
CA ASN A 109 -1.44 16.88 -5.49
C ASN A 109 -1.98 15.60 -6.15
N GLU A 110 -1.27 15.06 -7.13
CA GLU A 110 -1.66 13.84 -7.82
C GLU A 110 -0.46 12.94 -8.06
N ILE A 111 -0.61 11.67 -7.70
CA ILE A 111 0.38 10.62 -7.91
C ILE A 111 -0.26 9.44 -8.63
N ARG A 112 0.55 8.68 -9.37
CA ARG A 112 0.17 7.40 -9.96
C ARG A 112 0.92 6.28 -9.25
N MET A 113 0.21 5.20 -8.97
CA MET A 113 0.74 3.94 -8.51
C MET A 113 0.35 2.85 -9.52
N THR A 114 1.33 2.07 -9.97
CA THR A 114 1.10 0.88 -10.82
C THR A 114 1.25 -0.37 -9.97
N ASP A 115 0.18 -1.11 -9.81
CA ASP A 115 0.15 -2.37 -9.08
C ASP A 115 0.57 -3.53 -10.01
N LEU A 116 1.43 -4.43 -9.53
CA LEU A 116 1.92 -5.61 -10.25
C LEU A 116 1.41 -6.92 -9.65
N PHE A 117 0.26 -6.88 -9.01
CA PHE A 117 -0.56 -8.00 -8.49
C PHE A 117 -0.08 -8.65 -7.20
N LEU A 118 1.22 -8.74 -6.94
CA LEU A 118 1.71 -9.35 -5.72
C LEU A 118 1.61 -8.41 -4.53
N ASP A 119 1.17 -8.95 -3.40
CA ASP A 119 1.01 -8.20 -2.16
C ASP A 119 1.56 -8.98 -0.97
N ILE A 120 1.83 -8.29 0.12
CA ILE A 120 2.13 -8.92 1.41
C ILE A 120 1.25 -8.34 2.51
N TRP A 121 0.91 -9.18 3.48
CA TRP A 121 0.33 -8.79 4.75
C TRP A 121 1.24 -9.23 5.90
N LEU A 122 1.62 -8.28 6.76
CA LEU A 122 2.34 -8.54 7.99
C LEU A 122 1.43 -8.34 9.19
N TYR A 123 1.18 -9.40 9.93
CA TYR A 123 0.42 -9.34 11.17
C TYR A 123 1.20 -8.64 12.30
N PRO A 124 0.51 -8.10 13.34
CA PRO A 124 1.17 -7.50 14.48
C PRO A 124 2.09 -8.46 15.24
N ASP A 125 1.87 -9.77 15.14
CA ASP A 125 2.67 -10.81 15.78
C ASP A 125 3.91 -11.23 14.95
N GLY A 126 4.13 -10.60 13.79
CA GLY A 126 5.26 -10.84 12.91
C GLY A 126 5.07 -11.95 11.86
N ARG A 127 3.92 -12.60 11.84
CA ARG A 127 3.59 -13.55 10.75
C ARG A 127 3.40 -12.78 9.44
N LEU A 128 3.95 -13.33 8.36
CA LEU A 128 3.83 -12.79 7.02
C LEU A 128 2.95 -13.69 6.15
N LEU A 129 2.11 -13.08 5.33
CA LEU A 129 1.43 -13.74 4.21
C LEU A 129 1.86 -13.07 2.90
N GLU A 130 2.18 -13.89 1.92
CA GLU A 130 2.30 -13.51 0.53
C GLU A 130 0.95 -13.73 -0.14
N LEU A 131 0.47 -12.74 -0.90
CA LEU A 131 -0.89 -12.71 -1.43
C LEU A 131 -0.87 -12.62 -2.96
N ASP A 132 -1.98 -13.07 -3.56
CA ASP A 132 -2.36 -12.86 -4.96
C ASP A 132 -1.40 -13.47 -6.01
N TRP A 133 -0.68 -14.52 -5.66
CA TRP A 133 0.18 -15.27 -6.56
C TRP A 133 -0.58 -15.84 -7.77
N ASP A 134 -1.83 -16.26 -7.59
CA ASP A 134 -2.70 -16.76 -8.65
C ASP A 134 -3.07 -15.65 -9.65
N GLU A 135 -3.42 -14.45 -9.18
CA GLU A 135 -3.67 -13.29 -10.04
C GLU A 135 -2.41 -12.86 -10.80
N PHE A 136 -1.25 -12.91 -10.14
CA PHE A 136 0.04 -12.60 -10.74
C PHE A 136 0.40 -13.59 -11.86
N GLU A 137 0.25 -14.89 -11.61
CA GLU A 137 0.50 -15.92 -12.62
C GLU A 137 -0.45 -15.77 -13.83
N GLU A 138 -1.73 -15.46 -13.57
CA GLU A 138 -2.70 -15.18 -14.60
C GLU A 138 -2.30 -13.94 -15.42
N ALA A 139 -1.80 -12.88 -14.79
CA ALA A 139 -1.34 -11.66 -15.46
C ALA A 139 -0.15 -11.94 -16.40
N ILE A 140 0.76 -12.81 -16.00
CA ILE A 140 1.87 -13.28 -16.86
C ILE A 140 1.33 -14.08 -18.05
N GLN A 141 0.45 -15.06 -17.80
CA GLN A 141 -0.11 -15.91 -18.86
C GLN A 141 -0.89 -15.10 -19.90
N LYS A 142 -1.66 -14.10 -19.44
CA LYS A 142 -2.42 -13.18 -20.30
C LYS A 142 -1.55 -12.07 -20.93
N GLN A 143 -0.28 -12.01 -20.60
CA GLN A 143 0.66 -10.99 -21.07
C GLN A 143 0.21 -9.54 -20.80
N VAL A 144 -0.52 -9.31 -19.70
CA VAL A 144 -0.92 -7.96 -19.29
C VAL A 144 0.19 -7.21 -18.56
N ILE A 145 1.20 -7.95 -18.05
CA ILE A 145 2.47 -7.41 -17.56
C ILE A 145 3.64 -7.92 -18.39
N THR A 146 4.67 -7.10 -18.52
CA THR A 146 5.90 -7.46 -19.22
C THR A 146 6.78 -8.39 -18.38
N SER A 147 7.71 -9.12 -19.02
CA SER A 147 8.68 -9.93 -18.29
C SER A 147 9.55 -9.11 -17.33
N ALA A 148 9.82 -7.84 -17.65
CA ALA A 148 10.54 -6.94 -16.75
C ALA A 148 9.74 -6.58 -15.51
N GLN A 149 8.44 -6.31 -15.67
CA GLN A 149 7.53 -6.06 -14.56
C GLN A 149 7.34 -7.30 -13.67
N ALA A 150 7.18 -8.47 -14.29
CA ALA A 150 7.07 -9.73 -13.54
C ALA A 150 8.34 -10.00 -12.71
N LYS A 151 9.52 -9.80 -13.30
CA LYS A 151 10.80 -9.92 -12.59
C LYS A 151 10.91 -8.92 -11.43
N LEU A 152 10.55 -7.66 -11.67
CA LEU A 152 10.55 -6.60 -10.65
C LEU A 152 9.66 -6.98 -9.46
N ALA A 153 8.44 -7.48 -9.73
CA ALA A 153 7.51 -7.89 -8.68
C ALA A 153 8.06 -9.06 -7.84
N GLN A 154 8.58 -10.11 -8.49
CA GLN A 154 9.15 -11.28 -7.80
C GLN A 154 10.38 -10.92 -6.96
N GLU A 155 11.31 -10.11 -7.51
CA GLU A 155 12.49 -9.66 -6.76
C GLU A 155 12.11 -8.77 -5.58
N THR A 156 11.06 -7.98 -5.72
CA THR A 156 10.53 -7.13 -4.64
C THR A 156 9.89 -7.97 -3.55
N MET A 157 9.05 -8.94 -3.92
CA MET A 157 8.46 -9.91 -2.98
C MET A 157 9.56 -10.57 -2.14
N GLN A 158 10.56 -11.19 -2.79
CA GLN A 158 11.64 -11.86 -2.09
C GLN A 158 12.39 -10.91 -1.14
N ARG A 159 12.67 -9.69 -1.57
CA ARG A 159 13.32 -8.68 -0.72
C ARG A 159 12.49 -8.33 0.50
N LEU A 160 11.17 -8.13 0.36
CA LEU A 160 10.29 -7.80 1.49
C LEU A 160 10.19 -8.97 2.47
N VAL A 161 10.07 -10.21 1.97
CA VAL A 161 10.12 -11.44 2.79
C VAL A 161 11.42 -11.50 3.60
N ASP A 162 12.57 -11.26 2.97
CA ASP A 162 13.87 -11.25 3.63
C ASP A 162 13.99 -10.11 4.67
N GLU A 163 13.41 -8.94 4.41
CA GLU A 163 13.39 -7.82 5.35
C GLU A 163 12.51 -8.10 6.56
N VAL A 164 11.37 -8.77 6.37
CA VAL A 164 10.52 -9.24 7.49
C VAL A 164 11.27 -10.27 8.32
N ALA A 165 11.88 -11.27 7.70
CA ALA A 165 12.65 -12.31 8.40
C ALA A 165 13.80 -11.73 9.23
N ARG A 166 14.39 -10.60 8.81
CA ARG A 166 15.43 -9.88 9.56
C ARG A 166 14.89 -8.89 10.59
N GLY A 167 13.57 -8.72 10.69
CA GLY A 167 12.92 -7.78 11.60
C GLY A 167 13.14 -6.30 11.25
N VAL A 168 13.48 -5.96 10.00
CA VAL A 168 13.72 -4.58 9.57
C VAL A 168 12.52 -3.96 8.86
N TYR A 169 11.64 -4.75 8.27
CA TYR A 169 10.35 -4.30 7.74
C TYR A 169 9.28 -4.41 8.84
N PRO A 170 8.33 -3.47 9.02
CA PRO A 170 8.17 -2.23 8.25
C PRO A 170 8.93 -1.02 8.86
N SER A 171 9.53 -1.17 10.05
CA SER A 171 10.09 -0.07 10.86
C SER A 171 11.12 0.77 10.10
N LYS A 172 11.92 0.14 9.24
CA LYS A 172 12.88 0.83 8.35
C LYS A 172 12.23 1.92 7.48
N TYR A 173 10.95 1.77 7.18
CA TYR A 173 10.19 2.67 6.31
C TYR A 173 9.29 3.60 7.11
N MET A 174 8.64 3.09 8.17
CA MET A 174 7.71 3.85 9.01
C MET A 174 8.40 4.96 9.81
N ASN A 175 9.63 4.74 10.24
CA ASN A 175 10.40 5.72 11.02
C ASN A 175 10.94 6.90 10.18
N HIS A 176 10.57 6.99 8.92
CA HIS A 176 11.12 7.96 7.99
C HIS A 176 10.79 9.41 8.37
N PHE A 177 9.59 9.67 8.89
CA PHE A 177 9.14 11.04 9.20
C PHE A 177 9.21 11.41 10.68
N ASN A 178 9.66 10.56 11.59
CA ASN A 178 9.74 10.83 13.05
C ASN A 178 8.44 11.45 13.63
N ILE A 179 7.28 10.95 13.25
CA ILE A 179 5.97 11.44 13.67
C ILE A 179 5.35 10.48 14.68
#